data_8667d8433b44f9b9d669bf6495820d4f
#
_entry.id   8667d8433b44f9b9d669bf6495820d4f
#
_cell.length_a   1.000
_cell.length_b   1.000
_cell.length_c   1.000
_cell.angle_alpha   90.00
_cell.angle_beta   90.00
_cell.angle_gamma   90.00
#
_symmetry.space_group_name_H-M   'P 1'
#
loop_
_entity.id
_entity.type
_entity.pdbx_description
1 polymer ?
#
loop_
_entity_poly.entity_id
_entity_poly.type
_entity_poly.pdbx_seq_one_letter_code
_entity_poly.pdbx_strand_id
1 'polypeptide(L)'
;MQVKGTAVKPTMEFVKNRFPEKYNDWFNKLPENSQKIFRDRINVALWYPATEAFLIPTKVIGEMFYDNIEDAAFELGRYSAEIGLKGIYKIFIRIATPRFILSRATNVFSSYYKPASIKLSIQNDKLFYFYVYKFNKEDKPIAYRIAGWINKALELTNCKALTSEVEEIKENSETVFKITSSWA
;
A
#
# COMPACT_ATOMS: atom_id res chain seq x y z
N MET A 1 -15.49 1.71 -1.80
CA MET A 1 -14.41 0.71 -2.02
C MET A 1 -14.23 -0.14 -0.77
N GLN A 2 -13.74 -1.37 -0.94
CA GLN A 2 -13.41 -2.29 0.16
C GLN A 2 -11.94 -2.73 0.06
N VAL A 3 -11.34 -2.98 1.21
CA VAL A 3 -9.96 -3.43 1.37
C VAL A 3 -9.90 -4.71 2.21
N LYS A 4 -9.04 -5.64 1.82
CA LYS A 4 -8.87 -6.93 2.50
C LYS A 4 -8.20 -6.76 3.86
N GLY A 5 -8.63 -7.51 4.86
CA GLY A 5 -8.04 -7.46 6.20
C GLY A 5 -6.54 -7.73 6.23
N THR A 6 -6.02 -8.49 5.26
CA THR A 6 -4.57 -8.68 5.05
C THR A 6 -3.84 -7.36 4.82
N ALA A 7 -4.46 -6.38 4.13
CA ALA A 7 -3.89 -5.07 3.90
C ALA A 7 -4.21 -4.08 5.04
N VAL A 8 -5.31 -4.29 5.78
CA VAL A 8 -5.70 -3.45 6.93
C VAL A 8 -4.81 -3.69 8.14
N LYS A 9 -4.56 -4.96 8.48
CA LYS A 9 -3.81 -5.38 9.67
C LYS A 9 -2.45 -4.68 9.84
N PRO A 10 -1.62 -4.52 8.78
CA PRO A 10 -0.34 -3.82 8.87
C PRO A 10 -0.43 -2.37 9.35
N THR A 11 -1.56 -1.69 9.20
CA THR A 11 -1.72 -0.29 9.66
C THR A 11 -1.58 -0.18 11.18
N MET A 12 -2.28 -1.03 11.91
CA MET A 12 -2.18 -1.07 13.38
C MET A 12 -0.79 -1.55 13.83
N GLU A 13 -0.26 -2.58 13.17
CA GLU A 13 1.06 -3.14 13.48
C GLU A 13 2.18 -2.12 13.24
N PHE A 14 2.06 -1.29 12.21
CA PHE A 14 2.98 -0.20 11.93
C PHE A 14 3.06 0.78 13.11
N VAL A 15 1.92 1.27 13.60
CA VAL A 15 1.90 2.20 14.74
C VAL A 15 2.46 1.54 15.99
N LYS A 16 2.04 0.31 16.30
CA LYS A 16 2.54 -0.44 17.47
C LYS A 16 4.05 -0.67 17.44
N ASN A 17 4.62 -0.91 16.25
CA ASN A 17 6.03 -1.25 16.13
C ASN A 17 6.95 -0.03 15.93
N ARG A 18 6.46 1.04 15.29
CA ARG A 18 7.27 2.24 15.00
C ARG A 18 7.09 3.34 16.05
N PHE A 19 5.89 3.40 16.65
CA PHE A 19 5.49 4.46 17.58
C PHE A 19 4.73 3.89 18.80
N PRO A 20 5.29 2.92 19.54
CA PRO A 20 4.59 2.16 20.59
C PRO A 20 3.97 3.07 21.65
N GLU A 21 4.72 4.10 22.08
CA GLU A 21 4.28 5.09 23.07
C GLU A 21 3.05 5.92 22.61
N LYS A 22 2.86 6.04 21.29
CA LYS A 22 1.82 6.85 20.65
C LYS A 22 0.63 6.05 20.12
N TYR A 23 0.64 4.74 20.34
CA TYR A 23 -0.43 3.89 19.84
C TYR A 23 -1.82 4.29 20.38
N ASN A 24 -1.91 4.55 21.68
CA ASN A 24 -3.18 4.96 22.29
C ASN A 24 -3.63 6.33 21.81
N ASP A 25 -2.71 7.28 21.63
CA ASP A 25 -3.01 8.61 21.08
C ASP A 25 -3.57 8.49 19.65
N TRP A 26 -2.93 7.69 18.82
CA TRP A 26 -3.40 7.41 17.47
C TRP A 26 -4.79 6.75 17.48
N PHE A 27 -4.98 5.70 18.26
CA PHE A 27 -6.25 4.99 18.36
C PHE A 27 -7.39 5.92 18.81
N ASN A 28 -7.15 6.77 19.81
CA ASN A 28 -8.16 7.70 20.34
C ASN A 28 -8.49 8.84 19.36
N LYS A 29 -7.61 9.16 18.41
CA LYS A 29 -7.88 10.15 17.34
C LYS A 29 -8.74 9.55 16.21
N LEU A 30 -8.87 8.25 16.12
CA LEU A 30 -9.73 7.62 15.12
C LEU A 30 -11.22 7.86 15.44
N PRO A 31 -12.06 8.10 14.43
CA PRO A 31 -13.52 8.08 14.61
C PRO A 31 -14.02 6.72 15.12
N GLU A 32 -15.16 6.72 15.77
CA GLU A 32 -15.74 5.52 16.40
C GLU A 32 -15.82 4.31 15.45
N ASN A 33 -16.23 4.52 14.18
CA ASN A 33 -16.33 3.44 13.19
C ASN A 33 -14.96 2.82 12.88
N SER A 34 -13.90 3.63 12.81
CA SER A 34 -12.54 3.13 12.65
C SER A 34 -12.07 2.42 13.91
N GLN A 35 -12.32 3.00 15.10
CA GLN A 35 -11.96 2.36 16.38
C GLN A 35 -12.59 0.98 16.53
N LYS A 36 -13.86 0.79 16.15
CA LYS A 36 -14.54 -0.53 16.17
C LYS A 36 -13.78 -1.58 15.37
N ILE A 37 -13.21 -1.20 14.22
CA ILE A 37 -12.41 -2.10 13.38
C ILE A 37 -11.10 -2.49 14.07
N PHE A 38 -10.41 -1.54 14.72
CA PHE A 38 -9.08 -1.77 15.31
C PHE A 38 -9.11 -2.21 16.77
N ARG A 39 -10.27 -2.15 17.45
CA ARG A 39 -10.43 -2.63 18.83
C ARG A 39 -10.27 -4.13 18.91
N ASP A 40 -10.83 -4.85 17.93
CA ASP A 40 -10.77 -6.28 17.84
C ASP A 40 -9.59 -6.73 16.94
N ARG A 41 -9.34 -8.03 16.94
CA ARG A 41 -8.35 -8.63 16.04
C ARG A 41 -8.84 -8.53 14.60
N ILE A 42 -8.07 -7.85 13.73
CA ILE A 42 -8.36 -7.80 12.29
C ILE A 42 -8.37 -9.21 11.70
N ASN A 43 -9.52 -9.61 11.17
CA ASN A 43 -9.62 -10.87 10.42
C ASN A 43 -9.11 -10.67 9.00
N VAL A 44 -7.99 -11.29 8.69
CA VAL A 44 -7.30 -11.14 7.40
C VAL A 44 -8.13 -11.64 6.20
N ALA A 45 -9.11 -12.51 6.45
CA ALA A 45 -9.97 -13.06 5.39
C ALA A 45 -11.20 -12.20 5.07
N LEU A 46 -11.54 -11.22 5.91
CA LEU A 46 -12.69 -10.34 5.70
C LEU A 46 -12.36 -9.11 4.85
N TRP A 47 -13.42 -8.49 4.34
CA TRP A 47 -13.39 -7.22 3.62
C TRP A 47 -13.87 -6.11 4.55
N TYR A 48 -13.20 -4.97 4.52
CA TYR A 48 -13.47 -3.80 5.35
C TYR A 48 -13.73 -2.58 4.47
N PRO A 49 -14.57 -1.62 4.91
CA PRO A 49 -14.71 -0.35 4.22
C PRO A 49 -13.36 0.37 4.15
N ALA A 50 -12.95 0.80 2.95
CA ALA A 50 -11.63 1.39 2.75
C ALA A 50 -11.47 2.72 3.50
N THR A 51 -12.52 3.52 3.60
CA THR A 51 -12.49 4.80 4.29
C THR A 51 -12.12 4.63 5.76
N GLU A 52 -12.87 3.79 6.49
CA GLU A 52 -12.73 3.61 7.95
C GLU A 52 -11.52 2.75 8.31
N ALA A 53 -11.22 1.74 7.49
CA ALA A 53 -10.18 0.76 7.81
C ALA A 53 -8.79 1.13 7.29
N PHE A 54 -8.73 2.10 6.34
CA PHE A 54 -7.49 2.33 5.60
C PHE A 54 -7.17 3.82 5.41
N LEU A 55 -8.08 4.61 4.81
CA LEU A 55 -7.82 6.03 4.51
C LEU A 55 -7.72 6.88 5.78
N ILE A 56 -8.74 6.83 6.65
CA ILE A 56 -8.76 7.62 7.90
C ILE A 56 -7.58 7.26 8.80
N PRO A 57 -7.30 5.97 9.10
CA PRO A 57 -6.13 5.60 9.89
C PRO A 57 -4.80 6.07 9.30
N THR A 58 -4.65 6.02 7.96
CA THR A 58 -3.46 6.53 7.26
C THR A 58 -3.34 8.04 7.40
N LYS A 59 -4.46 8.77 7.28
CA LYS A 59 -4.50 10.23 7.46
C LYS A 59 -4.04 10.61 8.88
N VAL A 60 -4.58 9.95 9.90
CA VAL A 60 -4.18 10.20 11.30
C VAL A 60 -2.70 9.90 11.52
N ILE A 61 -2.15 8.86 10.88
CA ILE A 61 -0.71 8.57 10.91
C ILE A 61 0.08 9.71 10.27
N GLY A 62 -0.36 10.20 9.10
CA GLY A 62 0.24 11.35 8.42
C GLY A 62 0.30 12.59 9.32
N GLU A 63 -0.84 12.94 9.92
CA GLU A 63 -0.96 14.11 10.81
C GLU A 63 -0.14 14.00 12.12
N MET A 64 0.14 12.78 12.57
CA MET A 64 0.86 12.59 13.84
C MET A 64 2.35 12.38 13.70
N PHE A 65 2.80 11.78 12.58
CA PHE A 65 4.15 11.25 12.50
C PHE A 65 4.90 11.63 11.22
N TYR A 66 4.24 12.30 10.26
CA TYR A 66 4.80 12.66 8.95
C TYR A 66 4.42 14.09 8.59
N ASP A 67 5.06 14.64 7.57
CA ASP A 67 4.73 15.99 7.07
C ASP A 67 3.45 16.00 6.24
N ASN A 68 3.08 14.86 5.66
CA ASN A 68 1.90 14.71 4.81
C ASN A 68 1.38 13.26 4.81
N ILE A 69 0.18 13.08 4.25
CA ILE A 69 -0.49 11.77 4.19
C ILE A 69 0.16 10.84 3.14
N GLU A 70 0.73 11.39 2.08
CA GLU A 70 1.35 10.65 0.99
C GLU A 70 2.59 9.89 1.49
N ASP A 71 3.45 10.54 2.26
CA ASP A 71 4.64 9.93 2.85
C ASP A 71 4.25 8.84 3.86
N ALA A 72 3.26 9.12 4.70
CA ALA A 72 2.73 8.12 5.63
C ALA A 72 2.18 6.89 4.89
N ALA A 73 1.43 7.11 3.81
CA ALA A 73 0.87 6.05 2.99
C ALA A 73 1.98 5.22 2.32
N PHE A 74 2.98 5.89 1.77
CA PHE A 74 4.12 5.23 1.13
C PHE A 74 4.89 4.34 2.12
N GLU A 75 5.21 4.86 3.30
CA GLU A 75 5.92 4.11 4.34
C GLU A 75 5.07 2.96 4.92
N LEU A 76 3.76 3.13 5.07
CA LEU A 76 2.85 2.04 5.39
C LEU A 76 2.85 0.95 4.32
N GLY A 77 2.95 1.33 3.05
CA GLY A 77 3.11 0.39 1.94
C GLY A 77 4.40 -0.40 2.05
N ARG A 78 5.53 0.27 2.25
CA ARG A 78 6.84 -0.35 2.46
C ARG A 78 6.82 -1.34 3.64
N TYR A 79 6.27 -0.91 4.78
CA TYR A 79 6.12 -1.77 5.95
C TYR A 79 5.26 -3.00 5.66
N SER A 80 4.14 -2.83 4.96
CA SER A 80 3.24 -3.94 4.58
C SER A 80 3.96 -4.98 3.70
N ALA A 81 4.79 -4.52 2.75
CA ALA A 81 5.61 -5.41 1.94
C ALA A 81 6.68 -6.12 2.78
N GLU A 82 7.35 -5.38 3.67
CA GLU A 82 8.39 -5.95 4.54
C GLU A 82 7.85 -7.11 5.37
N ILE A 83 6.71 -6.94 6.05
CA ILE A 83 6.14 -8.00 6.89
C ILE A 83 5.47 -9.11 6.06
N GLY A 84 4.81 -8.76 4.95
CA GLY A 84 4.13 -9.73 4.09
C GLY A 84 5.09 -10.62 3.30
N LEU A 85 6.29 -10.13 3.03
CA LEU A 85 7.31 -10.83 2.25
C LEU A 85 8.43 -11.44 3.13
N LYS A 86 8.28 -11.40 4.46
CA LYS A 86 9.17 -12.09 5.43
C LYS A 86 8.96 -13.61 5.40
N GLY A 87 9.94 -14.35 5.88
CA GLY A 87 9.85 -15.80 6.02
C GLY A 87 10.16 -16.55 4.71
N ILE A 88 9.35 -17.56 4.39
CA ILE A 88 9.56 -18.45 3.24
C ILE A 88 9.64 -17.66 1.91
N TYR A 89 8.84 -16.61 1.78
CA TYR A 89 8.85 -15.74 0.59
C TYR A 89 10.16 -14.97 0.40
N LYS A 90 10.91 -14.68 1.47
CA LYS A 90 12.18 -13.94 1.40
C LYS A 90 13.23 -14.66 0.52
N ILE A 91 13.28 -15.97 0.57
CA ILE A 91 14.21 -16.76 -0.25
C ILE A 91 13.80 -16.67 -1.72
N PHE A 92 12.51 -16.86 -2.01
CA PHE A 92 11.99 -16.80 -3.38
C PHE A 92 12.16 -15.41 -4.00
N ILE A 93 11.97 -14.36 -3.23
CA ILE A 93 12.11 -12.96 -3.69
C ILE A 93 13.55 -12.66 -4.05
N ARG A 94 14.54 -13.13 -3.28
CA ARG A 94 15.97 -12.89 -3.55
C ARG A 94 16.46 -13.48 -4.86
N ILE A 95 15.85 -14.57 -5.31
CA ILE A 95 16.20 -15.25 -6.57
C ILE A 95 15.28 -14.88 -7.73
N ALA A 96 14.16 -14.21 -7.45
CA ALA A 96 13.21 -13.79 -8.46
C ALA A 96 13.69 -12.53 -9.18
N THR A 97 13.37 -12.42 -10.46
CA THR A 97 13.61 -11.20 -11.21
C THR A 97 12.59 -10.13 -10.81
N PRO A 98 12.94 -8.82 -10.86
CA PRO A 98 11.99 -7.74 -10.64
C PRO A 98 10.73 -7.87 -11.50
N ARG A 99 10.88 -8.18 -12.78
CA ARG A 99 9.77 -8.43 -13.72
C ARG A 99 8.81 -9.51 -13.23
N PHE A 100 9.34 -10.61 -12.70
CA PHE A 100 8.52 -11.70 -12.16
C PHE A 100 7.71 -11.23 -10.94
N ILE A 101 8.34 -10.53 -9.99
CA ILE A 101 7.67 -10.00 -8.80
C ILE A 101 6.55 -9.02 -9.18
N LEU A 102 6.83 -8.09 -10.09
CA LEU A 102 5.88 -7.06 -10.50
C LEU A 102 4.68 -7.65 -11.26
N SER A 103 4.92 -8.66 -12.10
CA SER A 103 3.82 -9.37 -12.78
C SER A 103 2.92 -10.12 -11.79
N ARG A 104 3.49 -10.67 -10.72
CA ARG A 104 2.70 -11.32 -9.65
C ARG A 104 1.94 -10.32 -8.80
N ALA A 105 2.50 -9.14 -8.57
CA ALA A 105 1.85 -8.08 -7.80
C ALA A 105 0.49 -7.70 -8.41
N THR A 106 0.35 -7.67 -9.74
CA THR A 106 -0.93 -7.37 -10.40
C THR A 106 -2.02 -8.41 -10.10
N ASN A 107 -1.65 -9.70 -10.04
CA ASN A 107 -2.59 -10.77 -9.69
C ASN A 107 -3.02 -10.70 -8.22
N VAL A 108 -2.11 -10.31 -7.34
CA VAL A 108 -2.36 -10.16 -5.90
C VAL A 108 -3.25 -8.94 -5.62
N PHE A 109 -3.11 -7.88 -6.41
CA PHE A 109 -3.82 -6.62 -6.20
C PHE A 109 -5.34 -6.79 -6.12
N SER A 110 -5.96 -7.56 -7.03
CA SER A 110 -7.41 -7.80 -7.04
C SER A 110 -7.90 -8.57 -5.82
N SER A 111 -7.01 -9.24 -5.10
CA SER A 111 -7.33 -9.92 -3.83
C SER A 111 -7.27 -8.98 -2.62
N TYR A 112 -6.81 -7.74 -2.79
CA TYR A 112 -6.71 -6.75 -1.71
C TYR A 112 -7.70 -5.59 -1.83
N TYR A 113 -8.12 -5.21 -3.05
CA TYR A 113 -8.95 -4.01 -3.29
C TYR A 113 -10.14 -4.33 -4.20
N LYS A 114 -11.34 -3.89 -3.83
CA LYS A 114 -12.58 -4.04 -4.62
C LYS A 114 -13.34 -2.71 -4.71
N PRO A 115 -13.82 -2.34 -5.89
CA PRO A 115 -13.79 -3.02 -7.19
C PRO A 115 -12.55 -2.69 -8.04
N ALA A 116 -11.46 -2.22 -7.45
CA ALA A 116 -10.27 -1.73 -8.15
C ALA A 116 -9.60 -2.79 -9.04
N SER A 117 -8.90 -2.32 -10.07
CA SER A 117 -8.07 -3.14 -10.94
C SER A 117 -6.74 -2.44 -11.23
N ILE A 118 -5.72 -3.20 -11.59
CA ILE A 118 -4.38 -2.70 -11.91
C ILE A 118 -3.89 -3.29 -13.22
N LYS A 119 -3.28 -2.45 -14.06
CA LYS A 119 -2.62 -2.85 -15.31
C LYS A 119 -1.15 -2.53 -15.23
N LEU A 120 -0.30 -3.49 -15.53
CA LEU A 120 1.14 -3.33 -15.66
C LEU A 120 1.52 -3.05 -17.11
N SER A 121 2.33 -2.03 -17.32
CA SER A 121 2.99 -1.73 -18.61
C SER A 121 4.50 -1.72 -18.41
N ILE A 122 5.20 -2.61 -19.08
CA ILE A 122 6.66 -2.77 -19.00
C ILE A 122 7.27 -1.90 -20.11
N GLN A 123 8.04 -0.88 -19.74
CA GLN A 123 8.70 0.00 -20.68
C GLN A 123 10.06 -0.54 -21.11
N ASN A 124 10.81 -1.03 -20.14
CA ASN A 124 12.08 -1.74 -20.33
C ASN A 124 12.39 -2.57 -19.06
N ASP A 125 13.59 -3.10 -18.95
CA ASP A 125 13.98 -3.98 -17.85
C ASP A 125 14.07 -3.25 -16.49
N LYS A 126 14.08 -1.92 -16.48
CA LYS A 126 14.24 -1.08 -15.28
C LYS A 126 13.15 -0.02 -15.10
N LEU A 127 12.16 0.05 -15.97
CA LEU A 127 11.09 1.04 -15.93
C LEU A 127 9.73 0.38 -16.14
N PHE A 128 8.84 0.55 -15.19
CA PHE A 128 7.52 -0.05 -15.15
C PHE A 128 6.47 0.98 -14.78
N TYR A 129 5.31 0.91 -15.44
CA TYR A 129 4.14 1.70 -15.13
C TYR A 129 3.01 0.80 -14.64
N PHE A 130 2.37 1.20 -13.54
CA PHE A 130 1.15 0.57 -13.03
C PHE A 130 0.03 1.57 -13.14
N TYR A 131 -1.07 1.18 -13.77
CA TYR A 131 -2.27 1.99 -13.89
C TYR A 131 -3.33 1.39 -12.97
N VAL A 132 -3.79 2.18 -12.01
CA VAL A 132 -4.79 1.77 -11.01
C VAL A 132 -6.10 2.41 -11.36
N TYR A 133 -7.10 1.58 -11.66
CA TYR A 133 -8.42 1.97 -12.14
C TYR A 133 -9.47 1.82 -11.04
N LYS A 134 -10.61 2.50 -11.23
CA LYS A 134 -11.77 2.49 -10.33
C LYS A 134 -11.47 3.04 -8.94
N PHE A 135 -10.54 3.98 -8.88
CA PHE A 135 -10.27 4.81 -7.74
C PHE A 135 -10.89 6.19 -7.95
N ASN A 136 -11.39 6.78 -6.86
CA ASN A 136 -11.75 8.19 -6.82
C ASN A 136 -10.52 9.02 -6.44
N LYS A 137 -10.64 10.35 -6.55
CA LYS A 137 -9.55 11.27 -6.17
C LYS A 137 -9.14 11.11 -4.70
N GLU A 138 -10.09 10.86 -3.83
CA GLU A 138 -9.88 10.68 -2.40
C GLU A 138 -9.08 9.41 -2.08
N ASP A 139 -9.01 8.47 -3.02
CA ASP A 139 -8.26 7.21 -2.87
C ASP A 139 -6.75 7.36 -3.18
N LYS A 140 -6.28 8.57 -3.51
CA LYS A 140 -4.87 8.89 -3.79
C LYS A 140 -3.90 8.30 -2.75
N PRO A 141 -4.16 8.37 -1.42
CA PRO A 141 -3.27 7.75 -0.43
C PRO A 141 -3.12 6.23 -0.60
N ILE A 142 -4.15 5.54 -1.14
CA ILE A 142 -4.04 4.10 -1.41
C ILE A 142 -3.06 3.85 -2.57
N ALA A 143 -3.05 4.71 -3.59
CA ALA A 143 -2.08 4.61 -4.68
C ALA A 143 -0.63 4.78 -4.18
N TYR A 144 -0.38 5.72 -3.26
CA TYR A 144 0.93 5.86 -2.60
C TYR A 144 1.30 4.64 -1.77
N ARG A 145 0.33 4.03 -1.09
CA ARG A 145 0.58 2.80 -0.33
C ARG A 145 0.92 1.62 -1.23
N ILE A 146 0.30 1.52 -2.41
CA ILE A 146 0.66 0.54 -3.44
C ILE A 146 2.07 0.82 -3.97
N ALA A 147 2.41 2.07 -4.25
CA ALA A 147 3.74 2.49 -4.69
C ALA A 147 4.82 2.11 -3.66
N GLY A 148 4.59 2.37 -2.37
CA GLY A 148 5.47 1.97 -1.29
C GLY A 148 5.66 0.45 -1.19
N TRP A 149 4.58 -0.32 -1.37
CA TRP A 149 4.65 -1.78 -1.40
C TRP A 149 5.50 -2.29 -2.56
N ILE A 150 5.30 -1.75 -3.77
CA ILE A 150 6.09 -2.08 -4.97
C ILE A 150 7.55 -1.72 -4.76
N ASN A 151 7.83 -0.53 -4.25
CA ASN A 151 9.18 -0.04 -3.96
C ASN A 151 9.93 -1.00 -3.03
N LYS A 152 9.31 -1.40 -1.91
CA LYS A 152 9.94 -2.34 -0.97
C LYS A 152 10.08 -3.73 -1.55
N ALA A 153 9.14 -4.21 -2.34
CA ALA A 153 9.25 -5.50 -3.01
C ALA A 153 10.45 -5.52 -3.98
N LEU A 154 10.67 -4.44 -4.74
CA LEU A 154 11.83 -4.28 -5.61
C LEU A 154 13.14 -4.19 -4.82
N GLU A 155 13.18 -3.44 -3.72
CA GLU A 155 14.35 -3.38 -2.83
C GLU A 155 14.77 -4.76 -2.34
N LEU A 156 13.78 -5.60 -2.01
CA LEU A 156 14.03 -6.98 -1.56
C LEU A 156 14.57 -7.90 -2.68
N THR A 157 14.43 -7.51 -3.95
CA THR A 157 15.08 -8.18 -5.10
C THR A 157 16.48 -7.64 -5.41
N ASN A 158 17.07 -6.86 -4.50
CA ASN A 158 18.37 -6.19 -4.64
C ASN A 158 18.41 -5.08 -5.71
N CYS A 159 17.28 -4.57 -6.16
CA CYS A 159 17.24 -3.32 -6.95
C CYS A 159 17.74 -2.15 -6.10
N LYS A 160 18.53 -1.27 -6.71
CA LYS A 160 19.13 -0.09 -6.04
C LYS A 160 18.65 1.21 -6.71
N ALA A 161 18.82 2.32 -6.02
CA ALA A 161 18.41 3.64 -6.50
C ALA A 161 16.96 3.64 -7.02
N LEU A 162 16.06 3.08 -6.20
CA LEU A 162 14.64 2.96 -6.52
C LEU A 162 13.97 4.33 -6.53
N THR A 163 13.22 4.61 -7.59
CA THR A 163 12.28 5.72 -7.64
C THR A 163 10.85 5.19 -7.74
N SER A 164 9.92 5.89 -7.12
CA SER A 164 8.49 5.59 -7.22
C SER A 164 7.72 6.89 -7.18
N GLU A 165 6.97 7.15 -8.23
CA GLU A 165 6.16 8.37 -8.40
C GLU A 165 4.70 7.99 -8.61
N VAL A 166 3.79 8.80 -8.09
CA VAL A 166 2.34 8.62 -8.24
C VAL A 166 1.76 9.86 -8.89
N GLU A 167 1.16 9.67 -10.05
CA GLU A 167 0.48 10.72 -10.84
C GLU A 167 -1.02 10.42 -10.94
N GLU A 168 -1.86 11.44 -10.77
CA GLU A 168 -3.26 11.38 -11.14
C GLU A 168 -3.39 11.77 -12.62
N ILE A 169 -3.93 10.86 -13.42
CA ILE A 169 -4.21 11.09 -14.84
C ILE A 169 -5.69 10.87 -15.14
N LYS A 170 -6.14 11.30 -16.30
CA LYS A 170 -7.50 11.06 -16.78
C LYS A 170 -7.46 10.15 -18.01
N GLU A 171 -8.20 9.05 -17.94
CA GLU A 171 -8.49 8.19 -19.09
C GLU A 171 -10.01 8.08 -19.26
N ASN A 172 -10.54 8.45 -20.43
CA ASN A 172 -11.99 8.42 -20.71
C ASN A 172 -12.84 9.11 -19.62
N SER A 173 -12.37 10.24 -19.10
CA SER A 173 -12.97 11.02 -18.01
C SER A 173 -12.92 10.36 -16.62
N GLU A 174 -12.39 9.14 -16.49
CA GLU A 174 -12.18 8.48 -15.21
C GLU A 174 -10.84 8.87 -14.58
N THR A 175 -10.79 8.91 -13.26
CA THR A 175 -9.53 9.09 -12.52
C THR A 175 -8.76 7.78 -12.55
N VAL A 176 -7.50 7.84 -12.95
CA VAL A 176 -6.55 6.74 -12.95
C VAL A 176 -5.29 7.18 -12.22
N PHE A 177 -4.77 6.38 -11.31
CA PHE A 177 -3.45 6.65 -10.72
C PHE A 177 -2.39 5.85 -11.46
N LYS A 178 -1.44 6.57 -12.06
CA LYS A 178 -0.25 5.99 -12.67
C LYS A 178 0.87 5.97 -11.65
N ILE A 179 1.40 4.79 -11.37
CA ILE A 179 2.57 4.60 -10.51
C ILE A 179 3.75 4.27 -11.41
N THR A 180 4.76 5.12 -11.41
CA THR A 180 6.04 4.90 -12.10
C THR A 180 7.01 4.27 -11.11
N SER A 181 7.64 3.15 -11.49
CA SER A 181 8.68 2.52 -10.69
C SER A 181 9.90 2.25 -11.57
N SER A 182 11.07 2.74 -11.12
CA SER A 182 12.34 2.51 -11.82
C SER A 182 13.49 2.28 -10.83
N TRP A 183 14.60 1.75 -11.34
CA TRP A 183 15.82 1.52 -10.56
C TRP A 183 17.08 1.61 -11.44
N ALA A 184 18.24 1.77 -10.81
CA ALA A 184 19.53 1.80 -11.49
C ALA A 184 20.06 0.40 -11.85
#